data_525fa64244d0d0f547f87bdbf6b04afa
#
_entry.id   525fa64244d0d0f547f87bdbf6b04afa
#
_cell.length_a   1.000
_cell.length_b   1.000
_cell.length_c   1.000
_cell.angle_alpha   90.00
_cell.angle_beta   90.00
_cell.angle_gamma   90.00
#
_symmetry.space_group_name_H-M   'P 1'
#
loop_
_entity.id
_entity.type
_entity.pdbx_description
1 polymer ?
#
loop_
_entity_poly.entity_id
_entity_poly.type
_entity_poly.pdbx_seq_one_letter_code
_entity_poly.pdbx_strand_id
1 'polypeptide(L)' 'MEDGMYRIEYVDLPCKIHGLTAYYFDEDGQAYYTIIVNSRDSIERQNDTIVHEVKHIMSDDLGRMIPLEDVELMRHELMA' A
#
# COMPACT_ATOMS: atom_id res chain seq x y z
N MET A 1 15.66 -5.54 -6.26
CA MET A 1 14.89 -5.66 -5.01
C MET A 1 14.34 -7.07 -4.90
N GLU A 2 14.45 -7.66 -3.76
CA GLU A 2 13.91 -8.99 -3.57
C GLU A 2 12.39 -8.95 -3.48
N ASP A 3 11.74 -9.94 -4.09
CA ASP A 3 10.28 -9.99 -4.15
C ASP A 3 9.63 -10.08 -2.76
N GLY A 4 10.39 -10.46 -1.74
CA GLY A 4 9.91 -10.51 -0.37
C GLY A 4 9.80 -9.17 0.34
N MET A 5 10.29 -8.09 -0.27
CA MET A 5 10.31 -6.78 0.37
C MET A 5 8.95 -6.07 0.33
N TYR A 6 8.07 -6.47 -0.54
CA TYR A 6 6.72 -5.91 -0.59
C TYR A 6 5.73 -6.94 -1.09
N ARG A 7 4.47 -6.68 -0.79
CA ARG A 7 3.35 -7.48 -1.29
C ARG A 7 2.23 -6.56 -1.75
N ILE A 8 1.33 -7.10 -2.55
CA ILE A 8 0.20 -6.35 -3.10
C ILE A 8 -1.09 -6.98 -2.59
N GLU A 9 -1.99 -6.15 -2.05
CA GLU A 9 -3.31 -6.57 -1.62
C GLU A 9 -4.36 -5.78 -2.39
N TYR A 10 -5.40 -6.45 -2.85
CA TYR A 10 -6.53 -5.85 -3.53
C TYR A 10 -7.68 -5.73 -2.52
N VAL A 11 -8.12 -4.51 -2.28
CA VAL A 11 -9.10 -4.20 -1.24
C VAL A 11 -10.19 -3.32 -1.82
N ASP A 12 -11.42 -3.52 -1.38
CA ASP A 12 -12.54 -2.70 -1.77
C ASP A 12 -12.45 -1.36 -1.06
N LEU A 13 -12.02 -0.33 -1.77
CA LEU A 13 -11.79 1.01 -1.24
C LEU A 13 -12.84 1.99 -1.77
N PRO A 14 -13.06 3.13 -1.09
CA PRO A 14 -13.88 4.20 -1.64
C PRO A 14 -13.38 4.64 -3.02
N CYS A 15 -14.28 5.02 -3.90
CA CYS A 15 -13.95 5.29 -5.31
C CYS A 15 -12.89 6.38 -5.52
N LYS A 16 -12.70 7.26 -4.56
CA LYS A 16 -11.68 8.32 -4.66
C LYS A 16 -10.28 7.85 -4.30
N ILE A 17 -10.15 6.66 -3.73
CA ILE A 17 -8.87 6.13 -3.30
C ILE A 17 -8.49 5.01 -4.26
N HIS A 18 -7.43 5.22 -5.04
CA HIS A 18 -6.94 4.22 -5.99
C HIS A 18 -6.00 3.22 -5.34
N GLY A 19 -5.22 3.68 -4.38
CA GLY A 19 -4.32 2.82 -3.64
C GLY A 19 -3.43 3.62 -2.70
N LEU A 20 -2.70 2.88 -1.88
CA LEU A 20 -1.74 3.47 -0.96
C LEU A 20 -0.70 2.41 -0.61
N THR A 21 0.42 2.86 -0.04
CA THR A 21 1.46 1.96 0.45
C THR A 21 1.56 2.10 1.96
N ALA A 22 1.49 0.96 2.64
CA ALA A 22 1.72 0.86 4.07
C ALA A 22 3.11 0.28 4.33
N TYR A 23 3.70 0.64 5.46
CA TYR A 23 5.01 0.13 5.84
C TYR A 23 5.03 -0.28 7.30
N TYR A 24 5.94 -1.20 7.63
CA TYR A 24 6.28 -1.50 9.01
C TYR A 24 7.74 -1.96 9.07
N PHE A 25 8.32 -1.89 10.26
CA PHE A 25 9.68 -2.36 10.49
C PHE A 25 9.64 -3.57 11.41
N ASP A 26 10.47 -4.58 11.10
CA ASP A 26 10.59 -5.72 11.99
C ASP A 26 11.59 -5.43 13.12
N GLU A 27 11.85 -6.43 13.95
CA GLU A 27 12.75 -6.28 15.10
C GLU A 27 14.17 -5.93 14.70
N ASP A 28 14.59 -6.31 13.50
CA ASP A 28 15.92 -6.02 12.98
C ASP A 28 16.00 -4.68 12.27
N GLY A 29 14.90 -3.94 12.21
CA GLY A 29 14.84 -2.67 11.51
C GLY A 29 14.63 -2.78 10.01
N GLN A 30 14.34 -3.99 9.51
CA GLN A 30 14.05 -4.20 8.10
C GLN A 30 12.66 -3.66 7.75
N ALA A 31 12.59 -2.83 6.72
CA ALA A 31 11.32 -2.27 6.26
C ALA A 31 10.59 -3.27 5.36
N TYR A 32 9.30 -3.38 5.57
CA TYR A 32 8.39 -4.16 4.73
C TYR A 32 7.25 -3.27 4.26
N TYR A 33 6.81 -3.49 3.04
CA TYR A 33 5.80 -2.65 2.41
C TYR A 33 4.61 -3.48 1.95
N THR A 34 3.42 -2.89 2.05
CA THR A 34 2.20 -3.46 1.47
C THR A 34 1.58 -2.42 0.57
N ILE A 35 1.45 -2.75 -0.70
CA ILE A 35 0.76 -1.90 -1.66
C ILE A 35 -0.70 -2.33 -1.66
N ILE A 36 -1.58 -1.42 -1.28
CA ILE A 36 -3.02 -1.68 -1.24
C ILE A 36 -3.63 -1.02 -2.47
N VAL A 37 -4.32 -1.80 -3.27
CA VAL A 37 -4.88 -1.38 -4.55
C VAL A 37 -6.40 -1.51 -4.49
N ASN A 38 -7.10 -0.50 -5.01
CA ASN A 38 -8.55 -0.53 -5.03
C ASN A 38 -9.05 -1.59 -6.02
N SER A 39 -9.70 -2.63 -5.50
CA SER A 39 -10.23 -3.72 -6.33
C SER A 39 -11.37 -3.27 -7.24
N ARG A 40 -11.98 -2.12 -6.97
CA ARG A 40 -13.06 -1.55 -7.80
C ARG A 40 -12.56 -0.87 -9.06
N ASP A 41 -11.28 -0.50 -9.09
CA ASP A 41 -10.70 0.15 -10.27
C ASP A 41 -10.56 -0.86 -11.41
N SER A 42 -10.50 -0.34 -12.64
CA SER A 42 -10.17 -1.16 -13.79
C SER A 42 -8.78 -1.77 -13.63
N ILE A 43 -8.52 -2.88 -14.32
CA ILE A 43 -7.21 -3.52 -14.27
C ILE A 43 -6.12 -2.55 -14.72
N GLU A 44 -6.39 -1.74 -15.75
CA GLU A 44 -5.44 -0.75 -16.23
C GLU A 44 -5.10 0.26 -15.13
N ARG A 45 -6.10 0.78 -14.42
CA ARG A 45 -5.87 1.72 -13.32
C ARG A 45 -5.14 1.05 -12.17
N GLN A 46 -5.48 -0.20 -11.86
CA GLN A 46 -4.79 -0.94 -10.81
C GLN A 46 -3.30 -1.07 -11.12
N ASN A 47 -2.98 -1.39 -12.37
CA ASN A 47 -1.58 -1.50 -12.79
C ASN A 47 -0.85 -0.17 -12.68
N ASP A 48 -1.48 0.92 -13.08
CA ASP A 48 -0.90 2.27 -12.95
C ASP A 48 -0.63 2.60 -11.49
N THR A 49 -1.55 2.26 -10.61
CA THR A 49 -1.42 2.49 -9.17
C THR A 49 -0.23 1.71 -8.61
N ILE A 50 -0.09 0.44 -8.99
CA ILE A 50 1.02 -0.40 -8.53
C ILE A 50 2.36 0.22 -8.96
N VAL A 51 2.48 0.61 -10.22
CA VAL A 51 3.71 1.23 -10.73
C VAL A 51 4.03 2.50 -9.96
N HIS A 52 3.03 3.33 -9.70
CA HIS A 52 3.19 4.57 -8.97
C HIS A 52 3.69 4.33 -7.54
N GLU A 53 3.08 3.36 -6.84
CA GLU A 53 3.45 3.06 -5.46
C GLU A 53 4.82 2.40 -5.37
N VAL A 54 5.18 1.53 -6.32
CA VAL A 54 6.52 0.93 -6.37
C VAL A 54 7.59 2.01 -6.50
N LYS A 55 7.32 3.05 -7.29
CA LYS A 55 8.26 4.17 -7.42
C LYS A 55 8.51 4.86 -6.08
N HIS A 56 7.47 5.04 -5.27
CA HIS A 56 7.64 5.62 -3.93
C HIS A 56 8.50 4.73 -3.03
N ILE A 57 8.29 3.41 -3.09
CA ILE A 57 9.10 2.45 -2.33
C ILE A 57 10.56 2.54 -2.75
N MET A 58 10.84 2.55 -4.04
CA MET A 58 12.20 2.59 -4.56
C MET A 58 12.90 3.91 -4.28
N SER A 59 12.13 4.98 -4.13
CA SER A 59 12.65 6.30 -3.78
C SER A 59 12.78 6.50 -2.27
N ASP A 60 12.40 5.49 -1.48
CA ASP A 60 12.42 5.54 -0.02
C ASP A 60 11.62 6.72 0.53
N ASP A 61 10.49 6.98 -0.09
CA ASP A 61 9.67 8.17 0.19
C ASP A 61 8.63 7.86 1.28
N LEU A 62 9.11 7.70 2.51
CA LEU A 62 8.25 7.36 3.64
C LEU A 62 7.20 8.44 3.95
N GLY A 63 7.45 9.67 3.54
CA GLY A 63 6.51 10.76 3.73
C GLY A 63 5.20 10.59 2.96
N ARG A 64 5.20 9.71 1.96
CA ARG A 64 4.03 9.40 1.16
C ARG A 64 3.43 8.04 1.46
N MET A 65 3.93 7.38 2.51
CA MET A 65 3.46 6.08 2.94
C MET A 65 2.81 6.20 4.31
N ILE A 66 2.01 5.20 4.67
CA ILE A 66 1.24 5.19 5.90
C ILE A 66 1.72 4.02 6.76
N PRO A 67 1.97 4.23 8.08
CA PRO A 67 2.27 3.10 8.95
C PRO A 67 1.15 2.05 8.87
N LEU A 68 1.52 0.78 8.87
CA LEU A 68 0.56 -0.30 8.72
C LEU A 68 -0.54 -0.25 9.79
N GLU A 69 -0.18 0.10 11.03
CA GLU A 69 -1.14 0.21 12.11
C GLU A 69 -2.24 1.25 11.81
N ASP A 70 -1.89 2.34 11.11
CA ASP A 70 -2.86 3.38 10.74
C ASP A 70 -3.82 2.86 9.67
N VAL A 71 -3.33 2.02 8.76
CA VAL A 71 -4.16 1.40 7.73
C VAL A 71 -5.18 0.46 8.36
N GLU A 72 -4.78 -0.30 9.36
CA GLU A 72 -5.71 -1.20 10.07
C GLU A 72 -6.82 -0.42 10.76
N LEU A 73 -6.50 0.73 11.35
CA LEU A 73 -7.50 1.61 11.95
C LEU A 73 -8.46 2.15 10.90
N MET A 74 -7.94 2.58 9.74
CA MET A 74 -8.77 3.06 8.65
C MET A 74 -9.71 1.98 8.14
N ARG A 75 -9.23 0.74 7.99
CA ARG A 75 -10.05 -0.39 7.57
C ARG A 75 -11.19 -0.63 8.55
N HIS A 76 -10.89 -0.55 9.83
CA HIS A 76 -11.89 -0.77 10.87
C HIS A 76 -12.99 0.30 10.79
N GLU A 77 -12.63 1.56 10.59
CA GLU A 77 -13.59 2.65 10.43
C GLU A 77 -14.43 2.51 9.17
N LEU A 78 -13.81 2.12 8.07
CA LEU A 78 -14.51 1.98 6.79
C LEU A 78 -15.45 0.78 6.76
N MET A 79 -15.18 -0.24 7.56
CA MET A 79 -15.99 -1.46 7.60
C MET A 79 -16.97 -1.50 8.76
N ALA A 80 -16.95 -0.52 9.61
CA ALA A 80 -17.87 -0.43 10.75
C ALA A 80 -19.26 0.16 10.32
#